data_f481ba692848143bea1f2977df8a35ce
#
_entry.id   f481ba692848143bea1f2977df8a35ce
#
_cell.length_a   1.000
_cell.length_b   1.000
_cell.length_c   1.000
_cell.angle_alpha   90.00
_cell.angle_beta   90.00
_cell.angle_gamma   90.00
#
_symmetry.space_group_name_H-M   'P 1'
#
loop_
_entity.id
_entity.type
_entity.pdbx_description
1 polymer ?
#
loop_
_entity_poly.entity_id
_entity_poly.type
_entity_poly.pdbx_seq_one_letter_code
_entity_poly.pdbx_strand_id
1 'polypeptide(L)'
;MYVDVGYLLAAVATRVTGSSLRRGVQTDYAVLIEALQAQAEADSGLPLLRVNWYDAGGRPGGMPDLSQDEIGLLPRVKLRLGRLSYSGEQKGVDVRIGLDLAIQARQRVADVVYLVSGDDDLTEAVEEAQGQGVQVVLLVVPRHDGRPLAVAKHLAREVDRTIVIDPAAIDAAVRSRAVPEALVPDALFDVDAGVVAVGGVGDGVGSVAVGGVKSTEAQPNEEQVECAPGAGAPGFGDLPRGRRRVTRLAHRFDAGSPDGAVPAT
;
A
#
# COMPACT_ATOMS: atom_id res chain seq x y z
N MET A 1 9.87 -6.64 -0.27
CA MET A 1 8.67 -6.00 0.33
C MET A 1 8.18 -4.89 -0.57
N TYR A 2 6.86 -4.75 -0.73
CA TYR A 2 6.18 -3.72 -1.50
C TYR A 2 5.29 -2.93 -0.55
N VAL A 3 5.51 -1.64 -0.43
CA VAL A 3 4.79 -0.78 0.52
C VAL A 3 4.00 0.26 -0.24
N ASP A 4 2.68 0.14 -0.20
CA ASP A 4 1.75 1.19 -0.56
C ASP A 4 1.71 2.23 0.57
N VAL A 5 2.39 3.35 0.36
CA VAL A 5 2.52 4.43 1.34
C VAL A 5 1.17 5.11 1.57
N GLY A 6 0.32 5.12 0.53
CA GLY A 6 -1.04 5.60 0.60
C GLY A 6 -1.84 4.93 1.69
N TYR A 7 -1.92 3.63 1.60
CA TYR A 7 -2.57 2.78 2.58
C TYR A 7 -1.88 2.87 3.95
N LEU A 8 -0.56 2.65 4.00
CA LEU A 8 0.19 2.57 5.26
C LEU A 8 -0.02 3.82 6.11
N LEU A 9 0.21 5.01 5.55
CA LEU A 9 0.13 6.26 6.32
C LEU A 9 -1.32 6.62 6.69
N ALA A 10 -2.30 6.34 5.83
CA ALA A 10 -3.71 6.56 6.15
C ALA A 10 -4.18 5.63 7.28
N ALA A 11 -3.80 4.35 7.23
CA ALA A 11 -4.16 3.36 8.24
C ALA A 11 -3.48 3.64 9.59
N VAL A 12 -2.18 4.00 9.57
CA VAL A 12 -1.46 4.38 10.79
C VAL A 12 -2.02 5.66 11.40
N ALA A 13 -2.32 6.68 10.60
CA ALA A 13 -2.98 7.89 11.07
C ALA A 13 -4.34 7.57 11.71
N THR A 14 -5.14 6.71 11.09
CA THR A 14 -6.42 6.28 11.65
C THR A 14 -6.25 5.55 12.98
N ARG A 15 -5.24 4.69 13.10
CA ARG A 15 -4.93 4.00 14.35
C ARG A 15 -4.57 4.99 15.47
N VAL A 16 -3.71 5.98 15.18
CA VAL A 16 -3.17 6.89 16.19
C VAL A 16 -4.13 8.03 16.55
N THR A 17 -4.90 8.54 15.56
CA THR A 17 -5.72 9.76 15.73
C THR A 17 -7.23 9.54 15.52
N GLY A 18 -7.64 8.36 15.07
CA GLY A 18 -9.03 8.11 14.65
C GLY A 18 -9.37 8.67 13.26
N SER A 19 -8.44 9.39 12.60
CA SER A 19 -8.64 10.00 11.28
C SER A 19 -7.58 9.54 10.29
N SER A 20 -7.96 9.31 9.03
CA SER A 20 -7.04 8.91 7.95
C SER A 20 -6.16 10.06 7.41
N LEU A 21 -6.26 11.25 8.02
CA LEU A 21 -5.49 12.42 7.61
C LEU A 21 -4.01 12.26 7.97
N ARG A 22 -3.16 11.97 6.97
CA ARG A 22 -1.70 11.78 7.13
C ARG A 22 -1.00 12.96 7.83
N ARG A 23 -1.48 14.20 7.62
CA ARG A 23 -0.94 15.41 8.28
C ARG A 23 -1.19 15.46 9.79
N GLY A 24 -2.13 14.64 10.31
CA GLY A 24 -2.43 14.52 11.74
C GLY A 24 -1.39 13.75 12.53
N VAL A 25 -0.43 13.12 11.87
CA VAL A 25 0.66 12.37 12.50
C VAL A 25 2.02 12.87 12.05
N GLN A 26 3.00 12.62 12.89
CA GLN A 26 4.43 12.74 12.58
C GLN A 26 5.01 11.33 12.58
N THR A 27 5.66 10.95 11.49
CA THR A 27 6.22 9.61 11.28
C THR A 27 7.73 9.69 11.18
N ASP A 28 8.42 8.88 11.99
CA ASP A 28 9.83 8.55 11.80
C ASP A 28 9.90 7.39 10.80
N TYR A 29 10.17 7.72 9.55
CA TYR A 29 10.20 6.75 8.47
C TYR A 29 11.34 5.75 8.60
N ALA A 30 12.48 6.16 9.14
CA ALA A 30 13.61 5.27 9.32
C ALA A 30 13.28 4.16 10.32
N VAL A 31 12.73 4.53 11.48
CA VAL A 31 12.30 3.59 12.52
C VAL A 31 11.19 2.68 12.01
N LEU A 32 10.19 3.22 11.30
CA LEU A 32 9.09 2.43 10.76
C LEU A 32 9.57 1.40 9.72
N ILE A 33 10.40 1.83 8.78
CA ILE A 33 10.91 0.97 7.71
C ILE A 33 11.81 -0.12 8.28
N GLU A 34 12.68 0.21 9.24
CA GLU A 34 13.54 -0.77 9.92
C GLU A 34 12.71 -1.83 10.65
N ALA A 35 11.66 -1.40 11.36
CA ALA A 35 10.77 -2.34 12.04
C ALA A 35 10.02 -3.27 11.08
N LEU A 36 9.53 -2.75 9.94
CA LEU A 36 8.91 -3.57 8.90
C LEU A 36 9.88 -4.58 8.29
N GLN A 37 11.14 -4.17 8.06
CA GLN A 37 12.20 -5.06 7.58
C GLN A 37 12.46 -6.18 8.58
N ALA A 38 12.68 -5.82 9.85
CA ALA A 38 12.95 -6.78 10.92
C ALA A 38 11.80 -7.79 11.10
N GLN A 39 10.55 -7.32 11.03
CA GLN A 39 9.38 -8.19 11.13
C GLN A 39 9.30 -9.17 9.97
N ALA A 40 9.54 -8.73 8.72
CA ALA A 40 9.52 -9.59 7.55
C ALA A 40 10.66 -10.64 7.58
N GLU A 41 11.85 -10.24 8.03
CA GLU A 41 12.99 -11.14 8.20
C GLU A 41 12.76 -12.18 9.31
N ALA A 42 12.17 -11.77 10.43
CA ALA A 42 11.80 -12.67 11.52
C ALA A 42 10.73 -13.69 11.10
N ASP A 43 9.76 -13.25 10.31
CA ASP A 43 8.66 -14.08 9.83
C ASP A 43 9.08 -15.10 8.76
N SER A 44 9.92 -14.69 7.81
CA SER A 44 10.40 -15.59 6.74
C SER A 44 11.62 -16.41 7.12
N GLY A 45 12.39 -15.98 8.10
CA GLY A 45 13.73 -16.51 8.39
C GLY A 45 14.77 -16.20 7.32
N LEU A 46 14.45 -15.30 6.37
CA LEU A 46 15.30 -14.94 5.23
C LEU A 46 15.67 -13.44 5.28
N PRO A 47 16.85 -13.06 4.80
CA PRO A 47 17.21 -11.66 4.71
C PRO A 47 16.32 -10.96 3.65
N LEU A 48 15.76 -9.80 3.99
CA LEU A 48 14.95 -9.02 3.07
C LEU A 48 15.84 -8.38 2.00
N LEU A 49 15.52 -8.63 0.72
CA LEU A 49 16.26 -8.06 -0.40
C LEU A 49 16.20 -6.53 -0.39
N ARG A 50 14.98 -5.97 -0.32
CA ARG A 50 14.73 -4.52 -0.28
C ARG A 50 13.27 -4.18 0.03
N VAL A 51 13.05 -2.95 0.43
CA VAL A 51 11.73 -2.31 0.51
C VAL A 51 11.53 -1.45 -0.75
N ASN A 52 10.54 -1.76 -1.55
CA ASN A 52 10.05 -0.88 -2.60
C ASN A 52 8.97 0.01 -1.97
N TRP A 53 9.24 1.30 -1.88
CA TRP A 53 8.41 2.30 -1.24
C TRP A 53 7.63 3.07 -2.30
N TYR A 54 6.34 2.75 -2.48
CA TYR A 54 5.50 3.32 -3.52
C TYR A 54 4.67 4.47 -2.97
N ASP A 55 4.90 5.66 -3.49
CA ASP A 55 4.19 6.87 -3.08
C ASP A 55 3.90 7.76 -4.30
N ALA A 56 3.03 8.76 -4.14
CA ALA A 56 2.92 9.82 -5.12
C ALA A 56 4.08 10.80 -4.94
N GLY A 57 4.63 11.30 -6.04
CA GLY A 57 5.66 12.32 -5.94
C GLY A 57 5.16 13.55 -5.21
N GLY A 58 5.91 14.04 -4.22
CA GLY A 58 5.55 15.20 -3.41
C GLY A 58 5.58 16.52 -4.15
N ARG A 59 6.18 16.54 -5.37
CA ARG A 59 6.28 17.72 -6.25
C ARG A 59 5.68 17.46 -7.62
N PRO A 60 5.31 18.52 -8.38
CA PRO A 60 4.80 18.39 -9.75
C PRO A 60 5.73 17.54 -10.63
N GLY A 61 5.13 16.74 -11.52
CA GLY A 61 5.87 15.86 -12.43
C GLY A 61 6.32 14.54 -11.78
N GLY A 62 5.91 14.23 -10.54
CA GLY A 62 6.30 13.01 -9.83
C GLY A 62 7.70 13.08 -9.23
N MET A 63 8.21 14.31 -8.99
CA MET A 63 9.48 14.53 -8.33
C MET A 63 9.35 14.29 -6.82
N PRO A 64 10.39 13.75 -6.17
CA PRO A 64 10.38 13.58 -4.72
C PRO A 64 10.39 14.92 -3.98
N ASP A 65 9.76 14.98 -2.82
CA ASP A 65 9.99 16.03 -1.84
C ASP A 65 11.21 15.70 -0.94
N LEU A 66 11.53 16.59 0.00
CA LEU A 66 12.69 16.40 0.88
C LEU A 66 12.60 15.11 1.72
N SER A 67 11.42 14.82 2.27
CA SER A 67 11.19 13.60 3.05
C SER A 67 11.34 12.35 2.20
N GLN A 68 10.84 12.37 0.96
CA GLN A 68 10.96 11.26 0.03
C GLN A 68 12.41 11.07 -0.43
N ASP A 69 13.16 12.15 -0.62
CA ASP A 69 14.60 12.08 -0.90
C ASP A 69 15.35 11.40 0.26
N GLU A 70 15.06 11.78 1.51
CA GLU A 70 15.64 11.17 2.71
C GLU A 70 15.30 9.67 2.81
N ILE A 71 14.03 9.29 2.57
CA ILE A 71 13.61 7.89 2.54
C ILE A 71 14.36 7.10 1.46
N GLY A 72 14.56 7.70 0.29
CA GLY A 72 15.29 7.07 -0.81
C GLY A 72 16.78 6.80 -0.52
N LEU A 73 17.35 7.46 0.48
CA LEU A 73 18.73 7.26 0.94
C LEU A 73 18.85 6.18 2.03
N LEU A 74 17.74 5.70 2.60
CA LEU A 74 17.78 4.64 3.60
C LEU A 74 18.30 3.31 3.02
N PRO A 75 19.05 2.53 3.81
CA PRO A 75 19.58 1.25 3.35
C PRO A 75 18.48 0.29 2.89
N ARG A 76 18.71 -0.34 1.76
CA ARG A 76 17.78 -1.31 1.16
C ARG A 76 16.38 -0.74 0.80
N VAL A 77 16.22 0.56 0.73
CA VAL A 77 14.99 1.22 0.29
C VAL A 77 15.10 1.64 -1.18
N LYS A 78 14.05 1.37 -1.94
CA LYS A 78 13.89 1.81 -3.32
C LYS A 78 12.63 2.64 -3.45
N LEU A 79 12.80 3.95 -3.61
CA LEU A 79 11.68 4.86 -3.85
C LEU A 79 11.07 4.61 -5.24
N ARG A 80 9.75 4.51 -5.30
CA ARG A 80 8.95 4.26 -6.50
C ARG A 80 7.82 5.28 -6.56
N LEU A 81 8.03 6.40 -7.21
CA LEU A 81 7.05 7.49 -7.25
C LEU A 81 6.09 7.36 -8.42
N GLY A 82 4.80 7.46 -8.12
CA GLY A 82 3.74 7.72 -9.10
C GLY A 82 3.73 9.18 -9.51
N ARG A 83 2.79 9.53 -10.40
CA ARG A 83 2.60 10.92 -10.85
C ARG A 83 1.52 11.59 -10.00
N LEU A 84 1.74 12.85 -9.63
CA LEU A 84 0.67 13.71 -9.15
C LEU A 84 0.00 14.36 -10.37
N SER A 85 -1.32 14.28 -10.46
CA SER A 85 -2.07 15.06 -11.44
C SER A 85 -2.09 16.54 -11.01
N TYR A 86 -2.43 17.44 -11.94
CA TYR A 86 -2.61 18.87 -11.62
C TYR A 86 -3.71 19.12 -10.59
N SER A 87 -4.66 18.18 -10.43
CA SER A 87 -5.71 18.21 -9.39
C SER A 87 -5.25 17.69 -8.02
N GLY A 88 -3.99 17.25 -7.89
CA GLY A 88 -3.46 16.68 -6.66
C GLY A 88 -3.85 15.20 -6.44
N GLU A 89 -4.48 14.55 -7.42
CA GLU A 89 -4.79 13.12 -7.35
C GLU A 89 -3.54 12.28 -7.61
N GLN A 90 -3.38 11.25 -6.81
CA GLN A 90 -2.34 10.25 -7.00
C GLN A 90 -2.73 9.33 -8.16
N LYS A 91 -1.91 9.25 -9.20
CA LYS A 91 -2.16 8.38 -10.35
C LYS A 91 -1.02 7.40 -10.56
N GLY A 92 -1.39 6.13 -10.71
CA GLY A 92 -0.51 5.07 -11.16
C GLY A 92 0.42 4.48 -10.10
N VAL A 93 0.18 4.72 -8.82
CA VAL A 93 0.90 4.05 -7.73
C VAL A 93 0.52 2.57 -7.73
N ASP A 94 -0.77 2.24 -7.68
CA ASP A 94 -1.31 0.88 -7.63
C ASP A 94 -0.94 0.09 -8.88
N VAL A 95 -1.11 0.71 -10.07
CA VAL A 95 -0.66 0.14 -11.35
C VAL A 95 0.84 -0.18 -11.32
N ARG A 96 1.66 0.67 -10.70
CA ARG A 96 3.10 0.44 -10.60
C ARG A 96 3.44 -0.69 -9.65
N ILE A 97 2.74 -0.79 -8.51
CA ILE A 97 2.87 -1.92 -7.58
C ILE A 97 2.53 -3.22 -8.30
N GLY A 98 1.37 -3.28 -8.95
CA GLY A 98 0.91 -4.46 -9.67
C GLY A 98 1.86 -4.89 -10.78
N LEU A 99 2.33 -3.94 -11.61
CA LEU A 99 3.31 -4.22 -12.67
C LEU A 99 4.66 -4.71 -12.12
N ASP A 100 5.20 -4.05 -11.11
CA ASP A 100 6.46 -4.45 -10.50
C ASP A 100 6.34 -5.84 -9.85
N LEU A 101 5.20 -6.14 -9.19
CA LEU A 101 4.94 -7.44 -8.59
C LEU A 101 4.89 -8.54 -9.65
N ALA A 102 4.09 -8.39 -10.70
CA ALA A 102 3.96 -9.37 -11.77
C ALA A 102 5.29 -9.58 -12.53
N ILE A 103 6.01 -8.50 -12.87
CA ILE A 103 7.30 -8.59 -13.59
C ILE A 103 8.35 -9.29 -12.73
N GLN A 104 8.48 -8.90 -11.46
CA GLN A 104 9.50 -9.46 -10.58
C GLN A 104 9.20 -10.92 -10.21
N ALA A 105 7.92 -11.31 -10.10
CA ALA A 105 7.51 -12.69 -9.94
C ALA A 105 7.94 -13.55 -11.15
N ARG A 106 7.66 -13.11 -12.37
CA ARG A 106 8.12 -13.79 -13.60
C ARG A 106 9.64 -13.89 -13.70
N GLN A 107 10.35 -12.91 -13.20
CA GLN A 107 11.81 -12.91 -13.15
C GLN A 107 12.39 -13.73 -11.98
N ARG A 108 11.53 -14.24 -11.10
CA ARG A 108 11.90 -15.00 -9.89
C ARG A 108 12.92 -14.26 -9.03
N VAL A 109 12.63 -12.98 -8.77
CA VAL A 109 13.49 -12.10 -7.97
C VAL A 109 13.44 -12.46 -6.49
N ALA A 110 12.31 -13.01 -6.03
CA ALA A 110 12.08 -13.43 -4.65
C ALA A 110 11.08 -14.58 -4.60
N ASP A 111 11.24 -15.47 -3.63
CA ASP A 111 10.31 -16.57 -3.36
C ASP A 111 9.13 -16.14 -2.47
N VAL A 112 9.37 -15.14 -1.61
CA VAL A 112 8.38 -14.56 -0.69
C VAL A 112 8.31 -13.06 -0.89
N VAL A 113 7.11 -12.54 -1.03
CA VAL A 113 6.82 -11.11 -1.13
C VAL A 113 5.95 -10.69 0.04
N TYR A 114 6.37 -9.63 0.72
CA TYR A 114 5.54 -8.92 1.70
C TYR A 114 4.90 -7.72 1.02
N LEU A 115 3.56 -7.69 1.02
CA LEU A 115 2.76 -6.60 0.47
C LEU A 115 2.11 -5.83 1.62
N VAL A 116 2.35 -4.53 1.71
CA VAL A 116 1.70 -3.61 2.65
C VAL A 116 0.70 -2.79 1.87
N SER A 117 -0.53 -3.23 1.79
CA SER A 117 -1.64 -2.54 1.13
C SER A 117 -2.99 -3.04 1.65
N GLY A 118 -4.04 -2.33 1.35
CA GLY A 118 -5.42 -2.75 1.60
C GLY A 118 -6.29 -2.69 0.35
N ASP A 119 -5.69 -2.35 -0.80
CA ASP A 119 -6.40 -2.06 -2.04
C ASP A 119 -6.75 -3.33 -2.81
N ASP A 120 -8.02 -3.40 -3.23
CA ASP A 120 -8.57 -4.51 -3.99
C ASP A 120 -8.00 -4.62 -5.41
N ASP A 121 -7.58 -3.49 -5.98
CA ASP A 121 -7.02 -3.40 -7.33
C ASP A 121 -5.67 -4.16 -7.49
N LEU A 122 -5.09 -4.60 -6.38
CA LEU A 122 -3.87 -5.42 -6.39
C LEU A 122 -4.14 -6.94 -6.42
N THR A 123 -5.39 -7.37 -6.34
CA THR A 123 -5.76 -8.79 -6.26
C THR A 123 -5.26 -9.59 -7.45
N GLU A 124 -5.47 -9.09 -8.69
CA GLU A 124 -5.01 -9.76 -9.91
C GLU A 124 -3.48 -9.84 -10.01
N ALA A 125 -2.79 -8.83 -9.48
CA ALA A 125 -1.32 -8.86 -9.46
C ALA A 125 -0.78 -9.87 -8.45
N VAL A 126 -1.49 -10.11 -7.35
CA VAL A 126 -1.19 -11.16 -6.37
C VAL A 126 -1.40 -12.53 -7.00
N GLU A 127 -2.55 -12.77 -7.63
CA GLU A 127 -2.86 -14.01 -8.34
C GLU A 127 -1.79 -14.34 -9.41
N GLU A 128 -1.40 -13.37 -10.23
CA GLU A 128 -0.33 -13.54 -11.21
C GLU A 128 1.01 -13.91 -10.56
N ALA A 129 1.36 -13.28 -9.43
CA ALA A 129 2.60 -13.58 -8.72
C ALA A 129 2.60 -15.01 -8.14
N GLN A 130 1.48 -15.43 -7.54
CA GLN A 130 1.29 -16.78 -7.03
C GLN A 130 1.35 -17.82 -8.17
N GLY A 131 0.76 -17.51 -9.34
CA GLY A 131 0.85 -18.33 -10.55
C GLY A 131 2.30 -18.57 -11.03
N GLN A 132 3.24 -17.69 -10.65
CA GLN A 132 4.68 -17.85 -10.90
C GLN A 132 5.43 -18.57 -9.76
N GLY A 133 4.71 -18.99 -8.70
CA GLY A 133 5.26 -19.70 -7.55
C GLY A 133 5.85 -18.78 -6.48
N VAL A 134 5.46 -17.52 -6.43
CA VAL A 134 5.83 -16.58 -5.38
C VAL A 134 4.81 -16.63 -4.26
N GLN A 135 5.24 -16.75 -3.02
CA GLN A 135 4.38 -16.62 -1.85
C GLN A 135 4.13 -15.14 -1.55
N VAL A 136 2.87 -14.74 -1.42
CA VAL A 136 2.50 -13.35 -1.10
C VAL A 136 1.91 -13.27 0.30
N VAL A 137 2.59 -12.53 1.17
CA VAL A 137 2.19 -12.28 2.56
C VAL A 137 1.71 -10.83 2.69
N LEU A 138 0.48 -10.64 3.14
CA LEU A 138 -0.09 -9.32 3.36
C LEU A 138 0.26 -8.82 4.77
N LEU A 139 0.97 -7.69 4.86
CA LEU A 139 1.21 -6.97 6.11
C LEU A 139 0.17 -5.86 6.26
N VAL A 140 -0.58 -5.88 7.35
CA VAL A 140 -1.68 -4.95 7.58
C VAL A 140 -1.50 -4.16 8.87
N VAL A 141 -1.92 -2.91 8.85
CA VAL A 141 -1.98 -2.08 10.06
C VAL A 141 -3.11 -2.60 10.96
N PRO A 142 -2.85 -2.92 12.24
CA PRO A 142 -3.91 -3.35 13.15
C PRO A 142 -4.71 -2.17 13.70
N ARG A 143 -5.99 -2.40 13.94
CA ARG A 143 -6.81 -1.58 14.85
C ARG A 143 -6.34 -1.80 16.29
N HIS A 144 -6.91 -1.03 17.25
CA HIS A 144 -6.65 -1.25 18.67
C HIS A 144 -7.15 -2.61 19.17
N ASP A 145 -8.16 -3.21 18.51
CA ASP A 145 -8.66 -4.55 18.79
C ASP A 145 -7.86 -5.67 18.10
N GLY A 146 -6.77 -5.34 17.42
CA GLY A 146 -5.90 -6.27 16.70
C GLY A 146 -6.40 -6.68 15.32
N ARG A 147 -7.60 -6.27 14.90
CA ARG A 147 -8.13 -6.59 13.57
C ARG A 147 -7.46 -5.75 12.49
N PRO A 148 -7.34 -6.26 11.25
CA PRO A 148 -6.85 -5.48 10.11
C PRO A 148 -7.65 -4.20 9.89
N LEU A 149 -6.95 -3.12 9.58
CA LEU A 149 -7.54 -1.82 9.27
C LEU A 149 -7.57 -1.59 7.76
N ALA A 150 -8.75 -1.27 7.23
CA ALA A 150 -8.94 -0.85 5.83
C ALA A 150 -8.33 -1.82 4.79
N VAL A 151 -8.65 -3.10 4.90
CA VAL A 151 -8.22 -4.15 3.95
C VAL A 151 -9.43 -4.68 3.20
N ALA A 152 -9.32 -4.74 1.87
CA ALA A 152 -10.32 -5.30 0.99
C ALA A 152 -10.44 -6.82 1.22
N LYS A 153 -11.69 -7.32 1.15
CA LYS A 153 -11.96 -8.74 1.43
C LYS A 153 -11.42 -9.67 0.35
N HIS A 154 -11.42 -9.22 -0.90
CA HIS A 154 -10.90 -10.03 -2.02
C HIS A 154 -9.39 -10.18 -1.88
N LEU A 155 -8.66 -9.09 -1.72
CA LEU A 155 -7.22 -9.12 -1.48
C LEU A 155 -6.85 -10.01 -0.28
N ALA A 156 -7.57 -9.88 0.86
CA ALA A 156 -7.30 -10.69 2.04
C ALA A 156 -7.56 -12.19 1.87
N ARG A 157 -8.38 -12.59 0.89
CA ARG A 157 -8.66 -13.99 0.55
C ARG A 157 -7.66 -14.55 -0.44
N GLU A 158 -7.13 -13.70 -1.32
CA GLU A 158 -6.23 -14.11 -2.38
C GLU A 158 -4.81 -14.37 -1.87
N VAL A 159 -4.31 -13.56 -0.95
CA VAL A 159 -2.97 -13.72 -0.40
C VAL A 159 -2.80 -15.05 0.35
N ASP A 160 -1.59 -15.61 0.35
CA ASP A 160 -1.29 -16.87 1.05
C ASP A 160 -1.51 -16.78 2.57
N ARG A 161 -1.25 -15.63 3.16
CA ARG A 161 -1.55 -15.33 4.56
C ARG A 161 -1.49 -13.83 4.86
N THR A 162 -2.16 -13.45 5.94
CA THR A 162 -2.17 -12.07 6.45
C THR A 162 -1.52 -12.06 7.83
N ILE A 163 -0.59 -11.12 8.05
CA ILE A 163 0.00 -10.84 9.35
C ILE A 163 -0.18 -9.36 9.68
N VAL A 164 -0.28 -9.05 10.98
CA VAL A 164 -0.39 -7.66 11.44
C VAL A 164 0.99 -7.06 11.68
N ILE A 165 1.16 -5.79 11.35
CA ILE A 165 2.34 -5.02 11.74
C ILE A 165 2.35 -4.91 13.25
N ASP A 166 3.52 -5.10 13.88
CA ASP A 166 3.67 -4.99 15.32
C ASP A 166 3.16 -3.62 15.82
N PRO A 167 2.14 -3.59 16.68
CA PRO A 167 1.65 -2.35 17.26
C PRO A 167 2.74 -1.51 17.93
N ALA A 168 3.68 -2.16 18.62
CA ALA A 168 4.77 -1.47 19.30
C ALA A 168 5.71 -0.75 18.30
N ALA A 169 5.92 -1.32 17.12
CA ALA A 169 6.69 -0.68 16.04
C ALA A 169 6.00 0.58 15.51
N ILE A 170 4.67 0.54 15.37
CA ILE A 170 3.89 1.71 14.96
C ILE A 170 3.96 2.78 16.04
N ASP A 171 3.73 2.42 17.30
CA ASP A 171 3.69 3.35 18.44
C ASP A 171 5.08 3.99 18.71
N ALA A 172 6.16 3.31 18.37
CA ALA A 172 7.52 3.84 18.43
C ALA A 172 7.82 4.86 17.31
N ALA A 173 7.32 4.60 16.10
CA ALA A 173 7.64 5.36 14.89
C ALA A 173 6.66 6.52 14.63
N VAL A 174 5.43 6.47 15.17
CA VAL A 174 4.36 7.40 14.78
C VAL A 174 3.73 8.05 16.00
N ARG A 175 3.66 9.36 15.95
CA ARG A 175 3.09 10.18 17.03
C ARG A 175 1.98 11.07 16.48
N SER A 176 0.93 11.31 17.27
CA SER A 176 -0.05 12.33 16.94
C SER A 176 0.64 13.71 16.94
N ARG A 177 0.37 14.47 15.88
CA ARG A 177 0.79 15.85 15.82
C ARG A 177 -0.20 16.66 16.67
N ALA A 178 0.25 17.27 17.75
CA ALA A 178 -0.59 18.16 18.53
C ALA A 178 -1.10 19.29 17.63
N VAL A 179 -2.41 19.45 17.54
CA VAL A 179 -3.02 20.64 16.93
C VAL A 179 -2.79 21.77 17.93
N PRO A 180 -2.14 22.89 17.54
CA PRO A 180 -2.02 24.04 18.43
C PRO A 180 -3.42 24.45 18.90
N GLU A 181 -3.58 24.68 20.20
CA GLU A 181 -4.85 25.06 20.84
C GLU A 181 -5.54 26.25 20.15
N ALA A 182 -4.75 27.17 19.59
CA ALA A 182 -5.21 28.31 18.79
C ALA A 182 -5.91 27.94 17.45
N LEU A 183 -5.85 26.68 17.02
CA LEU A 183 -6.48 26.21 15.79
C LEU A 183 -7.66 25.26 16.06
N VAL A 184 -8.00 25.02 17.32
CA VAL A 184 -9.20 24.27 17.69
C VAL A 184 -10.37 25.25 17.63
N PRO A 185 -11.38 25.04 16.77
CA PRO A 185 -12.56 25.91 16.75
C PRO A 185 -13.26 25.84 18.10
N ASP A 186 -13.61 26.99 18.68
CA ASP A 186 -14.34 27.10 19.97
C ASP A 186 -15.65 26.32 20.01
N ALA A 187 -16.20 25.92 18.86
CA ALA A 187 -17.45 25.16 18.75
C ALA A 187 -17.36 23.70 19.23
N LEU A 188 -16.18 23.19 19.62
CA LEU A 188 -16.05 21.82 20.15
C LEU A 188 -16.16 21.74 21.67
N PHE A 189 -16.28 22.89 22.36
CA PHE A 189 -16.37 22.94 23.84
C PHE A 189 -17.78 23.14 24.39
N ASP A 190 -18.81 23.34 23.54
CA ASP A 190 -20.20 23.50 23.97
C ASP A 190 -20.99 22.19 23.86
N VAL A 191 -20.57 21.15 24.56
CA VAL A 191 -21.39 19.98 24.86
C VAL A 191 -21.55 19.82 26.38
N ASP A 192 -21.86 20.94 27.04
CA ASP A 192 -22.37 20.84 28.39
C ASP A 192 -23.35 21.97 28.66
N ALA A 193 -24.55 21.54 29.05
CA ALA A 193 -25.68 22.31 29.58
C ALA A 193 -26.87 22.54 28.65
N GLY A 194 -27.86 21.70 28.81
CA GLY A 194 -29.18 22.04 28.35
C GLY A 194 -30.13 20.85 28.19
N VAL A 195 -30.36 20.11 29.26
CA VAL A 195 -31.66 19.42 29.40
C VAL A 195 -32.73 20.48 29.45
N VAL A 196 -33.33 20.81 28.30
CA VAL A 196 -34.57 21.58 28.26
C VAL A 196 -35.73 20.61 28.24
N ALA A 197 -36.45 20.60 29.33
CA ALA A 197 -37.72 19.92 29.51
C ALA A 197 -38.69 20.34 28.40
N VAL A 198 -39.27 19.38 27.70
CA VAL A 198 -40.36 19.58 26.77
C VAL A 198 -41.64 19.76 27.59
N GLY A 199 -42.10 20.99 27.62
CA GLY A 199 -43.43 21.34 28.11
C GLY A 199 -44.32 21.80 26.96
N GLY A 200 -45.33 21.05 26.68
CA GLY A 200 -46.70 21.27 26.27
C GLY A 200 -47.08 22.29 25.19
N VAL A 201 -47.69 21.75 24.15
CA VAL A 201 -48.96 22.12 23.48
C VAL A 201 -49.14 23.55 22.94
N GLY A 202 -49.40 23.65 21.62
CA GLY A 202 -50.02 24.83 20.99
C GLY A 202 -50.06 24.73 19.46
N ASP A 203 -51.28 24.55 18.95
CA ASP A 203 -51.66 24.50 17.54
C ASP A 203 -51.26 25.75 16.73
N GLY A 204 -50.82 25.57 15.49
CA GLY A 204 -50.65 26.68 14.57
C GLY A 204 -50.21 26.27 13.14
N VAL A 205 -51.17 26.17 12.26
CA VAL A 205 -51.05 25.91 10.82
C VAL A 205 -50.21 27.00 10.13
N GLY A 206 -49.18 26.63 9.35
CA GLY A 206 -48.46 27.55 8.51
C GLY A 206 -47.67 26.81 7.44
N SER A 207 -48.31 26.57 6.30
CA SER A 207 -47.69 26.02 5.08
C SER A 207 -46.72 27.04 4.47
N VAL A 208 -45.43 26.70 4.34
CA VAL A 208 -44.48 27.43 3.47
C VAL A 208 -43.92 26.45 2.47
N ALA A 209 -44.26 26.69 1.20
CA ALA A 209 -43.78 25.98 0.04
C ALA A 209 -42.29 26.29 -0.17
N VAL A 210 -41.43 25.25 -0.19
CA VAL A 210 -40.05 25.36 -0.64
C VAL A 210 -39.98 24.98 -2.10
N GLY A 211 -39.59 25.97 -2.94
CA GLY A 211 -39.46 25.85 -4.38
C GLY A 211 -38.42 24.82 -4.80
N GLY A 212 -38.79 23.98 -5.75
CA GLY A 212 -37.94 22.98 -6.36
C GLY A 212 -36.83 23.61 -7.22
N VAL A 213 -35.61 23.22 -6.97
CA VAL A 213 -34.49 23.46 -7.89
C VAL A 213 -34.46 22.31 -8.89
N LYS A 214 -34.70 22.64 -10.17
CA LYS A 214 -34.59 21.71 -11.29
C LYS A 214 -33.14 21.37 -11.54
N SER A 215 -32.79 20.12 -11.41
CA SER A 215 -31.54 19.55 -11.92
C SER A 215 -31.62 19.43 -13.43
N THR A 216 -30.73 20.11 -14.12
CA THR A 216 -30.53 20.00 -15.57
C THR A 216 -29.60 18.82 -15.83
N GLU A 217 -30.12 17.74 -16.37
CA GLU A 217 -29.36 16.64 -16.95
C GLU A 217 -28.65 17.11 -18.22
N ALA A 218 -27.31 17.09 -18.21
CA ALA A 218 -26.50 17.23 -19.41
C ALA A 218 -26.26 15.83 -20.00
N GLN A 219 -26.78 15.57 -21.19
CA GLN A 219 -26.48 14.37 -21.97
C GLN A 219 -25.08 14.46 -22.57
N PRO A 220 -24.31 13.36 -22.62
CA PRO A 220 -23.03 13.33 -23.33
C PRO A 220 -23.25 13.23 -24.84
N ASN A 221 -22.57 14.10 -25.57
CA ASN A 221 -22.50 14.15 -27.01
C ASN A 221 -21.63 12.97 -27.51
N GLU A 222 -22.22 12.04 -28.24
CA GLU A 222 -21.50 11.00 -28.99
C GLU A 222 -20.92 11.62 -30.26
N GLU A 223 -19.66 11.91 -30.29
CA GLU A 223 -18.91 12.26 -31.49
C GLU A 223 -18.38 10.97 -32.12
N GLN A 224 -19.01 10.54 -33.20
CA GLN A 224 -18.62 9.42 -34.06
C GLN A 224 -17.33 9.79 -34.79
N VAL A 225 -16.22 9.09 -34.45
CA VAL A 225 -14.99 9.14 -35.26
C VAL A 225 -15.02 7.99 -36.25
N GLU A 226 -15.25 8.32 -37.54
CA GLU A 226 -15.12 7.41 -38.67
C GLU A 226 -13.66 6.94 -38.82
N CYS A 227 -13.47 5.61 -38.73
CA CYS A 227 -12.21 4.97 -39.09
C CYS A 227 -12.13 4.74 -40.60
N ALA A 228 -11.19 5.38 -41.26
CA ALA A 228 -10.80 5.06 -42.63
C ALA A 228 -9.95 3.76 -42.68
N PRO A 229 -10.12 2.88 -43.68
CA PRO A 229 -9.32 1.66 -43.81
C PRO A 229 -8.08 1.91 -44.68
N GLY A 230 -6.91 1.42 -44.22
CA GLY A 230 -5.82 1.17 -45.15
C GLY A 230 -4.43 1.50 -44.65
N ALA A 231 -3.66 0.46 -44.27
CA ALA A 231 -2.32 0.17 -44.77
C ALA A 231 -1.73 -1.05 -44.01
N GLY A 232 -1.31 -2.04 -44.79
CA GLY A 232 -0.86 -3.36 -44.32
C GLY A 232 0.41 -3.28 -43.48
N ALA A 233 0.43 -4.14 -42.45
CA ALA A 233 1.61 -4.40 -41.66
C ALA A 233 2.61 -5.32 -42.41
N PRO A 234 3.93 -5.08 -42.31
CA PRO A 234 4.94 -6.00 -42.82
C PRO A 234 5.10 -7.18 -41.85
N GLY A 235 5.16 -8.40 -42.44
CA GLY A 235 5.32 -9.66 -41.73
C GLY A 235 6.66 -9.74 -40.99
N PHE A 236 6.59 -10.21 -39.74
CA PHE A 236 7.76 -10.58 -38.96
C PHE A 236 8.21 -12.00 -39.37
N GLY A 237 9.43 -12.04 -39.94
CA GLY A 237 10.09 -13.27 -40.30
C GLY A 237 10.52 -14.09 -39.09
N ASP A 238 10.49 -15.40 -39.29
CA ASP A 238 10.97 -16.46 -38.41
C ASP A 238 12.38 -16.25 -37.91
N LEU A 239 12.58 -16.21 -36.59
CA LEU A 239 13.90 -16.32 -35.96
C LEU A 239 14.05 -17.75 -35.39
N PRO A 240 15.22 -18.40 -35.59
CA PRO A 240 15.42 -19.79 -35.19
C PRO A 240 15.52 -19.99 -33.69
N ARG A 241 14.82 -21.00 -33.19
CA ARG A 241 14.83 -21.46 -31.79
C ARG A 241 16.20 -22.06 -31.43
N GLY A 242 17.04 -21.30 -30.78
CA GLY A 242 18.26 -21.79 -30.15
C GLY A 242 17.94 -22.59 -28.86
N ARG A 243 18.18 -23.90 -28.88
CA ARG A 243 18.15 -24.76 -27.70
C ARG A 243 19.29 -24.38 -26.75
N ARG A 244 18.99 -23.76 -25.61
CA ARG A 244 19.96 -23.66 -24.51
C ARG A 244 19.88 -24.91 -23.64
N ARG A 245 21.01 -25.66 -23.63
CA ARG A 245 21.26 -26.78 -22.71
C ARG A 245 21.38 -26.21 -21.29
N VAL A 246 20.51 -26.64 -20.42
CA VAL A 246 20.63 -26.39 -18.98
C VAL A 246 21.58 -27.43 -18.41
N THR A 247 22.78 -27.01 -18.03
CA THR A 247 23.73 -27.86 -17.29
C THR A 247 23.35 -27.77 -15.81
N ARG A 248 22.78 -28.85 -15.26
CA ARG A 248 22.59 -28.97 -13.81
C ARG A 248 23.95 -29.21 -13.18
N LEU A 249 24.44 -28.24 -12.39
CA LEU A 249 25.51 -28.47 -11.43
C LEU A 249 24.90 -29.12 -10.17
N ALA A 250 25.16 -30.43 -10.02
CA ALA A 250 24.88 -31.14 -8.79
C ALA A 250 26.04 -30.88 -7.81
N HIS A 251 25.82 -30.08 -6.77
CA HIS A 251 26.72 -30.04 -5.63
C HIS A 251 26.49 -31.31 -4.79
N ARG A 252 27.46 -32.22 -4.82
CA ARG A 252 27.62 -33.32 -3.87
C ARG A 252 28.03 -32.73 -2.52
N PHE A 253 27.18 -32.85 -1.52
CA PHE A 253 27.59 -32.73 -0.14
C PHE A 253 28.29 -34.04 0.24
N ASP A 254 29.57 -33.97 0.54
CA ASP A 254 30.38 -35.03 1.09
C ASP A 254 30.22 -34.96 2.62
N ALA A 255 29.58 -35.99 3.18
CA ALA A 255 29.44 -36.16 4.62
C ALA A 255 30.73 -36.79 5.17
N GLY A 256 31.61 -35.95 5.72
CA GLY A 256 32.78 -36.40 6.45
C GLY A 256 32.40 -37.00 7.82
N SER A 257 32.63 -38.25 8.02
CA SER A 257 32.59 -38.97 9.31
C SER A 257 33.64 -38.40 10.31
N PRO A 258 33.29 -38.34 11.57
CA PRO A 258 34.25 -38.09 12.62
C PRO A 258 34.72 -39.42 13.24
N ASP A 259 35.93 -39.89 12.92
CA ASP A 259 36.67 -40.83 13.72
C ASP A 259 38.05 -40.25 14.06
N GLY A 260 38.33 -40.03 15.32
CA GLY A 260 39.57 -39.50 15.82
C GLY A 260 39.70 -39.72 17.32
N ALA A 261 40.21 -40.91 17.69
CA ALA A 261 40.48 -41.36 19.04
C ALA A 261 41.48 -40.43 19.78
N VAL A 262 41.21 -40.28 21.08
CA VAL A 262 42.11 -39.68 22.07
C VAL A 262 43.10 -40.75 22.55
N PRO A 263 44.43 -40.49 22.69
CA PRO A 263 45.27 -41.22 23.60
C PRO A 263 45.56 -40.40 24.86
N ALA A 264 45.39 -41.08 25.99
CA ALA A 264 45.87 -40.67 27.33
C ALA A 264 47.36 -40.60 27.40
N THR A 265 47.91 -39.57 28.00
CA THR A 265 48.94 -39.53 29.07
C THR A 265 48.92 -38.15 29.72
#